data_c88e575971b64e45d48d5f582fd1ae78
#
_entry.id   c88e575971b64e45d48d5f582fd1ae78
#
_cell.length_a   1.000
_cell.length_b   1.000
_cell.length_c   1.000
_cell.angle_alpha   90.00
_cell.angle_beta   90.00
_cell.angle_gamma   90.00
#
_symmetry.space_group_name_H-M   'P 1'
#
loop_
_entity.id
_entity.type
_entity.pdbx_description
1 polymer ?
#
loop_
_entity_poly.entity_id
_entity_poly.type
_entity_poly.pdbx_seq_one_letter_code
_entity_poly.pdbx_strand_id
1 'polypeptide(L)'
;MPDRPTDHAGRVRHWEGVYQRNAVDAVSWYQAEPAVSLALIEALGVPRSAPVVDVGGGASVLVDRLIGSGSTDVTVVDVSERALAAARARVGDDPRVDWIAADLFTWEPDRSYGLWHDRAVLHFAAGAEVDAYRAVLERAVGPGGAVILGTFGPDGPEYCSGLPVTRYDAAGLAALLGGGFEVVEERTEAHRTPSGATQSFVWLAARRRSS
;
A
#
# COMPACT_ATOMS: atom_id res chain seq x y z
N MET A 1 -0.56 7.91 -24.84
CA MET A 1 -0.43 7.22 -23.55
C MET A 1 -1.84 6.83 -23.13
N PRO A 2 -2.08 5.64 -22.58
CA PRO A 2 -3.41 5.34 -22.08
C PRO A 2 -3.73 6.29 -20.91
N ASP A 3 -4.97 6.80 -20.90
CA ASP A 3 -5.47 7.55 -19.77
C ASP A 3 -5.62 6.62 -18.55
N ARG A 4 -5.46 7.18 -17.36
CA ARG A 4 -5.69 6.44 -16.12
C ARG A 4 -7.14 5.98 -16.05
N PRO A 5 -7.41 4.69 -15.73
CA PRO A 5 -8.78 4.26 -15.51
C PRO A 5 -9.35 4.94 -14.27
N THR A 6 -10.50 5.59 -14.41
CA THR A 6 -11.17 6.35 -13.33
C THR A 6 -12.35 5.60 -12.72
N ASP A 7 -12.73 4.46 -13.30
CA ASP A 7 -13.78 3.60 -12.77
C ASP A 7 -13.24 2.25 -12.27
N HIS A 8 -14.01 1.61 -11.40
CA HIS A 8 -13.70 0.30 -10.83
C HIS A 8 -13.38 -0.74 -11.92
N ALA A 9 -14.24 -0.87 -12.93
CA ALA A 9 -14.08 -1.89 -13.98
C ALA A 9 -12.80 -1.69 -14.81
N GLY A 10 -12.44 -0.43 -15.07
CA GLY A 10 -11.19 -0.08 -15.74
C GLY A 10 -9.94 -0.44 -14.92
N ARG A 11 -9.98 -0.15 -13.61
CA ARG A 11 -8.88 -0.54 -12.69
C ARG A 11 -8.74 -2.05 -12.58
N VAL A 12 -9.84 -2.77 -12.41
CA VAL A 12 -9.83 -4.25 -12.44
C VAL A 12 -9.19 -4.78 -13.72
N ARG A 13 -9.69 -4.34 -14.90
CA ARG A 13 -9.15 -4.80 -16.20
C ARG A 13 -7.66 -4.52 -16.34
N HIS A 14 -7.22 -3.34 -15.90
CA HIS A 14 -5.81 -2.97 -16.00
C HIS A 14 -4.93 -3.90 -15.15
N TRP A 15 -5.22 -4.01 -13.85
CA TRP A 15 -4.38 -4.77 -12.91
C TRP A 15 -4.48 -6.29 -13.12
N GLU A 16 -5.66 -6.83 -13.43
CA GLU A 16 -5.79 -8.22 -13.88
C GLU A 16 -4.92 -8.50 -15.10
N GLY A 17 -4.93 -7.58 -16.08
CA GLY A 17 -4.10 -7.69 -17.27
C GLY A 17 -2.60 -7.61 -16.96
N VAL A 18 -2.17 -6.82 -15.98
CA VAL A 18 -0.77 -6.75 -15.55
C VAL A 18 -0.33 -8.10 -14.96
N TYR A 19 -1.06 -8.65 -14.00
CA TYR A 19 -0.73 -9.94 -13.37
C TYR A 19 -0.99 -11.16 -14.26
N GLN A 20 -1.74 -10.99 -15.35
CA GLN A 20 -1.87 -12.03 -16.37
C GLN A 20 -0.62 -12.12 -17.26
N ARG A 21 -0.01 -10.97 -17.58
CA ARG A 21 1.12 -10.89 -18.51
C ARG A 21 2.49 -11.04 -17.86
N ASN A 22 2.59 -10.81 -16.56
CA ASN A 22 3.86 -10.79 -15.86
C ASN A 22 3.87 -11.78 -14.70
N ALA A 23 4.99 -12.44 -14.48
CA ALA A 23 5.24 -13.17 -13.24
C ALA A 23 5.29 -12.19 -12.07
N VAL A 24 4.87 -12.62 -10.89
CA VAL A 24 4.80 -11.74 -9.69
C VAL A 24 6.15 -11.21 -9.25
N ASP A 25 7.22 -11.92 -9.54
CA ASP A 25 8.62 -11.55 -9.24
C ASP A 25 9.31 -10.75 -10.36
N ALA A 26 8.61 -10.51 -11.48
CA ALA A 26 9.10 -9.74 -12.62
C ALA A 26 8.54 -8.31 -12.70
N VAL A 27 7.52 -7.98 -11.91
CA VAL A 27 6.94 -6.63 -11.89
C VAL A 27 7.89 -5.63 -11.23
N SER A 28 7.88 -4.37 -11.70
CA SER A 28 8.89 -3.38 -11.28
C SER A 28 8.86 -3.03 -9.78
N TRP A 29 7.75 -3.26 -9.11
CA TRP A 29 7.59 -3.00 -7.67
C TRP A 29 7.86 -4.22 -6.79
N TYR A 30 8.21 -5.37 -7.38
CA TYR A 30 8.50 -6.57 -6.60
C TYR A 30 9.68 -6.35 -5.64
N GLN A 31 9.52 -6.84 -4.42
CA GLN A 31 10.55 -6.91 -3.39
C GLN A 31 10.57 -8.33 -2.82
N ALA A 32 11.71 -9.01 -2.87
CA ALA A 32 11.89 -10.29 -2.16
C ALA A 32 11.86 -10.11 -0.64
N GLU A 33 12.28 -8.91 -0.19
CA GLU A 33 12.23 -8.49 1.21
C GLU A 33 11.72 -7.04 1.29
N PRO A 34 10.55 -6.76 1.90
CA PRO A 34 10.00 -5.42 2.06
C PRO A 34 10.65 -4.70 3.26
N ALA A 35 11.97 -4.54 3.22
CA ALA A 35 12.78 -4.12 4.35
C ALA A 35 12.38 -2.76 4.93
N VAL A 36 12.04 -1.78 4.07
CA VAL A 36 11.63 -0.45 4.54
C VAL A 36 10.28 -0.52 5.25
N SER A 37 9.30 -1.25 4.68
CA SER A 37 7.99 -1.47 5.31
C SER A 37 8.15 -2.09 6.69
N LEU A 38 8.94 -3.16 6.82
CA LEU A 38 9.16 -3.86 8.08
C LEU A 38 9.87 -2.97 9.11
N ALA A 39 10.89 -2.22 8.69
CA ALA A 39 11.60 -1.31 9.58
C ALA A 39 10.70 -0.17 10.10
N LEU A 40 9.81 0.38 9.25
CA LEU A 40 8.84 1.41 9.67
C LEU A 40 7.77 0.85 10.61
N ILE A 41 7.29 -0.38 10.37
CA ILE A 41 6.34 -1.07 11.26
C ILE A 41 6.98 -1.26 12.65
N GLU A 42 8.25 -1.67 12.69
CA GLU A 42 9.02 -1.82 13.94
C GLU A 42 9.23 -0.48 14.64
N ALA A 43 9.65 0.55 13.91
CA ALA A 43 9.85 1.90 14.45
C ALA A 43 8.57 2.51 15.03
N LEU A 44 7.43 2.23 14.41
CA LEU A 44 6.12 2.61 14.94
C LEU A 44 5.72 1.80 16.19
N GLY A 45 6.39 0.69 16.51
CA GLY A 45 6.05 -0.15 17.66
C GLY A 45 4.62 -0.72 17.57
N VAL A 46 4.14 -1.05 16.37
CA VAL A 46 2.80 -1.62 16.18
C VAL A 46 2.73 -3.00 16.86
N PRO A 47 1.79 -3.21 17.81
CA PRO A 47 1.65 -4.51 18.44
C PRO A 47 1.31 -5.61 17.43
N ARG A 48 1.84 -6.81 17.63
CA ARG A 48 1.55 -7.98 16.77
C ARG A 48 0.06 -8.36 16.76
N SER A 49 -0.67 -8.00 17.81
CA SER A 49 -2.12 -8.21 17.93
C SER A 49 -2.96 -7.09 17.31
N ALA A 50 -2.33 -6.00 16.86
CA ALA A 50 -3.06 -4.91 16.21
C ALA A 50 -3.51 -5.36 14.80
N PRO A 51 -4.77 -5.09 14.43
CA PRO A 51 -5.22 -5.32 13.07
C PRO A 51 -4.40 -4.49 12.06
N VAL A 52 -3.89 -5.14 11.03
CA VAL A 52 -3.10 -4.51 9.96
C VAL A 52 -3.90 -4.57 8.67
N VAL A 53 -3.93 -3.47 7.91
CA VAL A 53 -4.37 -3.50 6.52
C VAL A 53 -3.24 -3.10 5.58
N ASP A 54 -2.97 -3.97 4.59
CA ASP A 54 -2.04 -3.75 3.48
C ASP A 54 -2.85 -3.45 2.22
N VAL A 55 -2.96 -2.17 1.86
CA VAL A 55 -3.76 -1.73 0.71
C VAL A 55 -2.92 -1.78 -0.56
N GLY A 56 -3.51 -2.35 -1.62
CA GLY A 56 -2.78 -2.69 -2.82
C GLY A 56 -1.70 -3.75 -2.57
N GLY A 57 -1.86 -4.55 -1.50
CA GLY A 57 -0.88 -5.56 -1.11
C GLY A 57 -0.69 -6.63 -2.18
N GLY A 58 -1.75 -6.94 -2.93
CA GLY A 58 -1.69 -7.80 -4.11
C GLY A 58 -0.86 -9.07 -3.90
N ALA A 59 0.16 -9.24 -4.73
CA ALA A 59 1.09 -10.38 -4.67
C ALA A 59 2.34 -10.11 -3.79
N SER A 60 2.36 -9.01 -3.01
CA SER A 60 3.46 -8.65 -2.11
C SER A 60 3.77 -9.76 -1.11
N VAL A 61 5.05 -9.86 -0.70
CA VAL A 61 5.50 -10.76 0.36
C VAL A 61 5.40 -10.13 1.77
N LEU A 62 4.85 -8.92 1.89
CA LEU A 62 4.71 -8.27 3.19
C LEU A 62 3.83 -9.10 4.14
N VAL A 63 2.72 -9.64 3.64
CA VAL A 63 1.83 -10.51 4.43
C VAL A 63 2.57 -11.72 4.98
N ASP A 64 3.46 -12.37 4.19
CA ASP A 64 4.27 -13.51 4.63
C ASP A 64 5.17 -13.11 5.81
N ARG A 65 5.80 -11.93 5.73
CA ARG A 65 6.67 -11.41 6.80
C ARG A 65 5.90 -11.03 8.05
N LEU A 66 4.72 -10.41 7.90
CA LEU A 66 3.85 -10.07 9.02
C LEU A 66 3.42 -11.33 9.79
N ILE A 67 2.90 -12.34 9.08
CA ILE A 67 2.49 -13.60 9.71
C ILE A 67 3.69 -14.35 10.31
N GLY A 68 4.82 -14.42 9.59
CA GLY A 68 6.06 -15.03 10.06
C GLY A 68 6.64 -14.35 11.30
N SER A 69 6.41 -13.04 11.46
CA SER A 69 6.82 -12.28 12.64
C SER A 69 5.81 -12.34 13.80
N GLY A 70 4.67 -13.01 13.62
CA GLY A 70 3.68 -13.24 14.68
C GLY A 70 2.49 -12.29 14.67
N SER A 71 2.25 -11.54 13.58
CA SER A 71 1.00 -10.77 13.44
C SER A 71 -0.19 -11.74 13.44
N THR A 72 -1.25 -11.36 14.15
CA THR A 72 -2.42 -12.23 14.39
C THR A 72 -3.64 -11.84 13.58
N ASP A 73 -3.61 -10.69 12.91
CA ASP A 73 -4.77 -10.13 12.21
C ASP A 73 -4.27 -9.22 11.05
N VAL A 74 -4.30 -9.72 9.84
CA VAL A 74 -3.81 -9.03 8.63
C VAL A 74 -4.89 -9.06 7.57
N THR A 75 -5.26 -7.91 7.05
CA THR A 75 -6.15 -7.78 5.90
C THR A 75 -5.32 -7.31 4.70
N VAL A 76 -5.44 -7.99 3.57
CA VAL A 76 -4.84 -7.59 2.30
C VAL A 76 -5.95 -7.17 1.36
N VAL A 77 -5.93 -5.90 0.93
CA VAL A 77 -6.91 -5.34 -0.01
C VAL A 77 -6.23 -5.08 -1.34
N ASP A 78 -6.78 -5.59 -2.43
CA ASP A 78 -6.31 -5.28 -3.79
C ASP A 78 -7.49 -5.34 -4.77
N VAL A 79 -7.39 -4.59 -5.86
CA VAL A 79 -8.40 -4.60 -6.93
C VAL A 79 -8.27 -5.84 -7.83
N SER A 80 -7.12 -6.52 -7.83
CA SER A 80 -6.83 -7.72 -8.61
C SER A 80 -7.00 -8.99 -7.80
N GLU A 81 -8.03 -9.77 -8.10
CA GLU A 81 -8.21 -11.11 -7.53
C GLU A 81 -7.04 -12.04 -7.86
N ARG A 82 -6.45 -11.89 -9.06
CA ARG A 82 -5.29 -12.67 -9.49
C ARG A 82 -4.07 -12.40 -8.61
N ALA A 83 -3.83 -11.15 -8.25
CA ALA A 83 -2.75 -10.77 -7.36
C ALA A 83 -2.95 -11.37 -5.95
N LEU A 84 -4.16 -11.23 -5.40
CA LEU A 84 -4.53 -11.83 -4.12
C LEU A 84 -4.40 -13.36 -4.14
N ALA A 85 -4.86 -14.01 -5.21
CA ALA A 85 -4.75 -15.46 -5.35
C ALA A 85 -3.29 -15.93 -5.37
N ALA A 86 -2.38 -15.18 -5.97
CA ALA A 86 -0.96 -15.51 -5.98
C ALA A 86 -0.33 -15.42 -4.57
N ALA A 87 -0.68 -14.38 -3.79
CA ALA A 87 -0.24 -14.28 -2.40
C ALA A 87 -0.86 -15.36 -1.52
N ARG A 88 -2.17 -15.62 -1.65
CA ARG A 88 -2.89 -16.67 -0.91
C ARG A 88 -2.33 -18.06 -1.20
N ALA A 89 -1.96 -18.35 -2.46
CA ALA A 89 -1.34 -19.64 -2.82
C ALA A 89 0.01 -19.85 -2.12
N ARG A 90 0.72 -18.78 -1.78
CA ARG A 90 2.02 -18.80 -1.10
C ARG A 90 1.86 -18.90 0.43
N VAL A 91 0.92 -18.12 1.00
CA VAL A 91 0.65 -18.08 2.46
C VAL A 91 -0.17 -19.30 2.91
N GLY A 92 -1.00 -19.84 2.04
CA GLY A 92 -2.00 -20.87 2.36
C GLY A 92 -3.28 -20.28 2.96
N ASP A 93 -4.15 -21.16 3.47
CA ASP A 93 -5.40 -20.76 4.15
C ASP A 93 -5.11 -20.44 5.64
N ASP A 94 -4.28 -19.41 5.87
CA ASP A 94 -3.98 -18.97 7.23
C ASP A 94 -5.16 -18.14 7.78
N PRO A 95 -5.78 -18.56 8.91
CA PRO A 95 -6.94 -17.89 9.48
C PRO A 95 -6.66 -16.49 10.01
N ARG A 96 -5.40 -16.07 10.05
CA ARG A 96 -4.98 -14.71 10.45
C ARG A 96 -5.04 -13.72 9.30
N VAL A 97 -5.33 -14.16 8.07
CA VAL A 97 -5.30 -13.31 6.87
C VAL A 97 -6.65 -13.24 6.20
N ASP A 98 -7.19 -12.04 6.11
CA ASP A 98 -8.36 -11.72 5.32
C ASP A 98 -7.94 -11.17 3.95
N TRP A 99 -8.54 -11.70 2.87
CA TRP A 99 -8.28 -11.31 1.49
C TRP A 99 -9.50 -10.60 0.92
N ILE A 100 -9.36 -9.31 0.58
CA ILE A 100 -10.46 -8.47 0.10
C ILE A 100 -10.16 -7.99 -1.32
N ALA A 101 -10.96 -8.46 -2.29
CA ALA A 101 -10.94 -7.92 -3.65
C ALA A 101 -11.81 -6.66 -3.70
N ALA A 102 -11.18 -5.49 -3.69
CA ALA A 102 -11.89 -4.20 -3.68
C ALA A 102 -11.07 -3.10 -4.34
N ASP A 103 -11.78 -2.13 -4.91
CA ASP A 103 -11.21 -0.87 -5.35
C ASP A 103 -11.07 0.08 -4.16
N LEU A 104 -9.86 0.42 -3.81
CA LEU A 104 -9.57 1.22 -2.64
C LEU A 104 -10.34 2.55 -2.60
N PHE A 105 -10.55 3.19 -3.76
CA PHE A 105 -11.22 4.49 -3.81
C PHE A 105 -12.73 4.44 -3.53
N THR A 106 -13.31 3.25 -3.51
CA THR A 106 -14.72 3.00 -3.18
C THR A 106 -14.90 1.97 -2.08
N TRP A 107 -13.80 1.47 -1.52
CA TRP A 107 -13.84 0.50 -0.43
C TRP A 107 -14.38 1.13 0.85
N GLU A 108 -15.28 0.43 1.50
CA GLU A 108 -15.84 0.81 2.80
C GLU A 108 -15.35 -0.16 3.88
N PRO A 109 -14.31 0.21 4.66
CA PRO A 109 -13.86 -0.60 5.77
C PRO A 109 -15.00 -0.79 6.79
N ASP A 110 -15.26 -2.03 7.19
CA ASP A 110 -16.26 -2.39 8.19
C ASP A 110 -15.71 -2.40 9.62
N ARG A 111 -14.38 -2.16 9.76
CA ARG A 111 -13.65 -2.14 11.03
C ARG A 111 -12.53 -1.12 11.02
N SER A 112 -11.97 -0.86 12.20
CA SER A 112 -10.76 -0.03 12.32
C SER A 112 -9.51 -0.90 12.42
N TYR A 113 -8.41 -0.35 11.89
CA TYR A 113 -7.09 -0.97 11.88
C TYR A 113 -6.12 -0.18 12.77
N GLY A 114 -5.20 -0.90 13.39
CA GLY A 114 -4.09 -0.33 14.15
C GLY A 114 -2.92 0.09 13.27
N LEU A 115 -2.86 -0.47 12.04
CA LEU A 115 -1.89 -0.07 11.01
C LEU A 115 -2.53 -0.08 9.64
N TRP A 116 -2.38 1.04 8.93
CA TRP A 116 -2.57 1.18 7.50
C TRP A 116 -1.22 1.18 6.82
N HIS A 117 -0.99 0.26 5.89
CA HIS A 117 0.20 0.21 5.04
C HIS A 117 -0.19 0.39 3.59
N ASP A 118 0.46 1.33 2.90
CA ASP A 118 0.34 1.56 1.46
C ASP A 118 1.74 1.70 0.85
N ARG A 119 2.02 0.86 -0.10
CA ARG A 119 3.19 1.02 -0.96
C ARG A 119 2.75 1.05 -2.42
N ALA A 120 2.81 2.25 -3.01
CA ALA A 120 2.57 2.47 -4.43
C ALA A 120 1.10 2.33 -4.89
N VAL A 121 0.11 2.61 -4.01
CA VAL A 121 -1.30 2.76 -4.41
C VAL A 121 -1.72 4.22 -4.45
N LEU A 122 -1.44 4.98 -3.40
CA LEU A 122 -1.76 6.41 -3.32
C LEU A 122 -1.27 7.18 -4.55
N HIS A 123 -0.12 6.85 -5.08
CA HIS A 123 0.45 7.58 -6.21
C HIS A 123 -0.36 7.43 -7.52
N PHE A 124 -1.31 6.50 -7.58
CA PHE A 124 -2.27 6.41 -8.68
C PHE A 124 -3.49 7.33 -8.50
N ALA A 125 -3.71 7.88 -7.31
CA ALA A 125 -4.82 8.80 -7.05
C ALA A 125 -4.58 10.17 -7.70
N ALA A 126 -5.64 10.75 -8.30
CA ALA A 126 -5.61 12.11 -8.80
C ALA A 126 -6.98 12.78 -8.67
N GLY A 127 -6.96 14.11 -8.50
CA GLY A 127 -8.19 14.88 -8.35
C GLY A 127 -9.05 14.36 -7.18
N ALA A 128 -10.32 14.08 -7.43
CA ALA A 128 -11.25 13.60 -6.40
C ALA A 128 -10.88 12.23 -5.79
N GLU A 129 -10.03 11.43 -6.46
CA GLU A 129 -9.57 10.14 -5.91
C GLU A 129 -8.65 10.33 -4.70
N VAL A 130 -7.92 11.45 -4.61
CA VAL A 130 -7.10 11.79 -3.43
C VAL A 130 -7.99 12.01 -2.21
N ASP A 131 -9.10 12.72 -2.37
CA ASP A 131 -10.08 12.93 -1.30
C ASP A 131 -10.77 11.62 -0.90
N ALA A 132 -11.12 10.78 -1.88
CA ALA A 132 -11.68 9.46 -1.63
C ALA A 132 -10.69 8.56 -0.86
N TYR A 133 -9.43 8.51 -1.29
CA TYR A 133 -8.36 7.80 -0.58
C TYR A 133 -8.25 8.24 0.88
N ARG A 134 -8.18 9.56 1.09
CA ARG A 134 -8.10 10.13 2.44
C ARG A 134 -9.29 9.77 3.29
N ALA A 135 -10.52 9.85 2.74
CA ALA A 135 -11.74 9.50 3.46
C ALA A 135 -11.76 8.02 3.89
N VAL A 136 -11.29 7.10 3.04
CA VAL A 136 -11.15 5.68 3.37
C VAL A 136 -10.12 5.47 4.48
N LEU A 137 -8.94 6.09 4.34
CA LEU A 137 -7.87 6.00 5.35
C LEU A 137 -8.34 6.52 6.72
N GLU A 138 -9.01 7.70 6.77
CA GLU A 138 -9.51 8.28 8.02
C GLU A 138 -10.60 7.41 8.67
N ARG A 139 -11.40 6.67 7.89
CA ARG A 139 -12.38 5.70 8.38
C ARG A 139 -11.72 4.44 8.91
N ALA A 140 -10.70 3.95 8.19
CA ALA A 140 -10.00 2.71 8.50
C ALA A 140 -9.07 2.81 9.72
N VAL A 141 -8.43 3.95 9.92
CA VAL A 141 -7.43 4.12 10.99
C VAL A 141 -8.07 4.82 12.19
N GLY A 142 -8.19 4.11 13.31
CA GLY A 142 -8.72 4.67 14.56
C GLY A 142 -7.71 5.62 15.26
N PRO A 143 -8.17 6.35 16.32
CA PRO A 143 -7.27 7.15 17.16
C PRO A 143 -6.09 6.33 17.69
N GLY A 144 -4.88 6.88 17.62
CA GLY A 144 -3.64 6.19 17.99
C GLY A 144 -3.13 5.18 16.96
N GLY A 145 -3.91 4.88 15.92
CA GLY A 145 -3.49 3.99 14.84
C GLY A 145 -2.34 4.58 14.01
N ALA A 146 -1.59 3.72 13.37
CA ALA A 146 -0.41 4.04 12.58
C ALA A 146 -0.72 4.03 11.08
N VAL A 147 0.02 4.84 10.32
CA VAL A 147 -0.04 4.91 8.86
C VAL A 147 1.36 4.86 8.30
N ILE A 148 1.57 4.05 7.27
CA ILE A 148 2.79 4.03 6.45
C ILE A 148 2.38 4.27 5.01
N LEU A 149 2.96 5.29 4.38
CA LEU A 149 2.79 5.62 2.98
C LEU A 149 4.13 5.56 2.25
N GLY A 150 4.22 4.76 1.19
CA GLY A 150 5.38 4.69 0.31
C GLY A 150 4.98 5.02 -1.12
N THR A 151 5.49 6.10 -1.70
CA THR A 151 5.17 6.57 -3.06
C THR A 151 6.43 6.86 -3.85
N PHE A 152 6.31 7.02 -5.17
CA PHE A 152 7.43 7.60 -5.91
C PHE A 152 7.73 9.01 -5.43
N GLY A 153 9.01 9.27 -5.16
CA GLY A 153 9.53 10.58 -4.80
C GLY A 153 9.62 11.53 -5.98
N PRO A 154 9.98 12.82 -5.76
CA PRO A 154 10.11 13.82 -6.82
C PRO A 154 11.03 13.40 -7.96
N ASP A 155 12.09 12.65 -7.67
CA ASP A 155 13.05 12.11 -8.63
C ASP A 155 12.67 10.70 -9.15
N GLY A 156 11.51 10.20 -8.75
CA GLY A 156 10.99 8.90 -9.17
C GLY A 156 10.37 8.93 -10.57
N PRO A 157 9.96 7.76 -11.09
CA PRO A 157 9.30 7.66 -12.38
C PRO A 157 7.99 8.46 -12.44
N GLU A 158 7.65 8.97 -13.62
CA GLU A 158 6.35 9.62 -13.90
C GLU A 158 5.25 8.62 -14.23
N TYR A 159 5.62 7.37 -14.47
CA TYR A 159 4.72 6.29 -14.83
C TYR A 159 5.03 5.02 -14.05
N CYS A 160 3.99 4.30 -13.65
CA CYS A 160 4.08 2.96 -13.08
C CYS A 160 3.09 2.05 -13.82
N SER A 161 3.55 0.87 -14.26
CA SER A 161 2.71 -0.07 -15.02
C SER A 161 1.96 0.53 -16.23
N GLY A 162 2.58 1.53 -16.89
CA GLY A 162 1.99 2.26 -18.02
C GLY A 162 0.97 3.34 -17.65
N LEU A 163 0.68 3.53 -16.36
CA LEU A 163 -0.20 4.59 -15.87
C LEU A 163 0.60 5.79 -15.33
N PRO A 164 0.13 7.04 -15.55
CA PRO A 164 0.73 8.20 -14.93
C PRO A 164 0.55 8.17 -13.41
N VAL A 165 1.55 8.63 -12.67
CA VAL A 165 1.52 8.69 -11.21
C VAL A 165 1.75 10.09 -10.68
N THR A 166 1.23 10.37 -9.50
CA THR A 166 1.56 11.56 -8.71
C THR A 166 2.77 11.25 -7.85
N ARG A 167 3.83 12.07 -7.96
CA ARG A 167 5.03 11.96 -7.12
C ARG A 167 4.87 12.84 -5.91
N TYR A 168 5.28 12.35 -4.75
CA TYR A 168 5.18 13.09 -3.49
C TYR A 168 6.57 13.24 -2.85
N ASP A 169 6.80 14.39 -2.22
CA ASP A 169 7.79 14.50 -1.18
C ASP A 169 7.16 14.24 0.20
N ALA A 170 7.96 14.18 1.24
CA ALA A 170 7.48 13.92 2.60
C ALA A 170 6.49 14.99 3.08
N ALA A 171 6.73 16.25 2.74
CA ALA A 171 5.85 17.38 3.08
C ALA A 171 4.47 17.24 2.41
N GLY A 172 4.43 16.80 1.14
CA GLY A 172 3.19 16.52 0.41
C GLY A 172 2.40 15.37 1.02
N LEU A 173 3.06 14.29 1.45
CA LEU A 173 2.42 13.18 2.16
C LEU A 173 1.88 13.64 3.54
N ALA A 174 2.64 14.42 4.28
CA ALA A 174 2.19 14.98 5.56
C ALA A 174 0.99 15.92 5.39
N ALA A 175 1.01 16.77 4.36
CA ALA A 175 -0.11 17.66 4.02
C ALA A 175 -1.37 16.87 3.64
N LEU A 176 -1.22 15.75 2.91
CA LEU A 176 -2.33 14.85 2.57
C LEU A 176 -2.98 14.26 3.82
N LEU A 177 -2.20 13.79 4.78
CA LEU A 177 -2.71 13.27 6.05
C LEU A 177 -3.37 14.35 6.91
N GLY A 178 -2.86 15.59 6.83
CA GLY A 178 -3.38 16.73 7.58
C GLY A 178 -3.09 16.70 9.07
N GLY A 179 -3.60 17.70 9.82
CA GLY A 179 -3.29 17.92 11.24
C GLY A 179 -3.78 16.82 12.21
N GLY A 180 -4.61 15.90 11.73
CA GLY A 180 -5.07 14.74 12.50
C GLY A 180 -3.99 13.67 12.73
N PHE A 181 -2.86 13.78 12.03
CA PHE A 181 -1.76 12.83 12.11
C PHE A 181 -0.47 13.54 12.57
N GLU A 182 0.36 12.81 13.27
CA GLU A 182 1.69 13.22 13.69
C GLU A 182 2.72 12.38 12.94
N VAL A 183 3.60 13.05 12.19
CA VAL A 183 4.71 12.40 11.48
C VAL A 183 5.71 11.88 12.50
N VAL A 184 6.03 10.59 12.41
CA VAL A 184 6.98 9.90 13.27
C VAL A 184 8.32 9.73 12.57
N GLU A 185 8.28 9.37 11.28
CA GLU A 185 9.49 9.09 10.52
C GLU A 185 9.29 9.35 9.03
N GLU A 186 10.35 9.84 8.39
CA GLU A 186 10.46 10.00 6.94
C GLU A 186 11.68 9.24 6.45
N ARG A 187 11.55 8.56 5.30
CA ARG A 187 12.67 7.84 4.65
C ARG A 187 12.64 8.05 3.15
N THR A 188 13.80 7.85 2.54
CA THR A 188 13.93 7.66 1.09
C THR A 188 14.44 6.25 0.80
N GLU A 189 14.02 5.68 -0.32
CA GLU A 189 14.47 4.36 -0.77
C GLU A 189 14.85 4.43 -2.25
N ALA A 190 16.00 3.89 -2.60
CA ALA A 190 16.39 3.59 -3.97
C ALA A 190 16.02 2.13 -4.27
N HIS A 191 14.74 1.88 -4.61
CA HIS A 191 14.25 0.55 -4.94
C HIS A 191 14.89 0.03 -6.23
N ARG A 192 15.49 -1.17 -6.18
CA ARG A 192 16.01 -1.88 -7.35
C ARG A 192 14.93 -2.80 -7.90
N THR A 193 14.50 -2.53 -9.12
CA THR A 193 13.54 -3.39 -9.83
C THR A 193 14.19 -4.72 -10.23
N PRO A 194 13.43 -5.79 -10.48
CA PRO A 194 13.98 -7.05 -11.02
C PRO A 194 14.74 -6.88 -12.34
N SER A 195 14.38 -5.89 -13.16
CA SER A 195 15.08 -5.56 -14.40
C SER A 195 16.37 -4.75 -14.21
N GLY A 196 16.73 -4.40 -12.93
CA GLY A 196 17.93 -3.66 -12.58
C GLY A 196 17.80 -2.13 -12.61
N ALA A 197 16.65 -1.59 -12.96
CA ALA A 197 16.41 -0.14 -12.88
C ALA A 197 16.29 0.30 -11.40
N THR A 198 16.49 1.59 -11.16
CA THR A 198 16.30 2.20 -9.84
C THR A 198 15.08 3.09 -9.85
N GLN A 199 14.23 2.97 -8.83
CA GLN A 199 13.06 3.82 -8.61
C GLN A 199 13.19 4.51 -7.24
N SER A 200 13.11 5.84 -7.25
CA SER A 200 13.16 6.63 -6.00
C SER A 200 11.80 6.61 -5.33
N PHE A 201 11.76 6.16 -4.08
CA PHE A 201 10.60 6.22 -3.21
C PHE A 201 10.82 7.20 -2.06
N VAL A 202 9.73 7.84 -1.64
CA VAL A 202 9.61 8.57 -0.39
C VAL A 202 8.60 7.83 0.49
N TRP A 203 8.96 7.69 1.75
CA TRP A 203 8.15 7.02 2.76
C TRP A 203 7.83 7.98 3.91
N LEU A 204 6.63 7.90 4.40
CA LEU A 204 6.17 8.60 5.59
C LEU A 204 5.52 7.61 6.55
N ALA A 205 5.95 7.62 7.79
CA ALA A 205 5.28 6.93 8.90
C ALA A 205 4.66 7.97 9.84
N ALA A 206 3.41 7.78 10.19
CA ALA A 206 2.66 8.72 11.03
C ALA A 206 1.74 7.99 12.00
N ARG A 207 1.31 8.69 13.07
CA ARG A 207 0.27 8.24 14.00
C ARG A 207 -0.91 9.16 13.98
N ARG A 208 -2.11 8.59 13.99
CA ARG A 208 -3.33 9.35 14.21
C ARG A 208 -3.36 9.85 15.65
N ARG A 209 -3.58 11.15 15.84
CA ARG A 209 -3.68 11.75 17.18
C ARG A 209 -4.85 11.15 17.94
N SER A 210 -4.63 10.89 19.23
CA SER A 210 -5.71 10.60 20.16
C SER A 210 -6.34 11.94 20.55
N SER A 211 -7.57 12.20 20.11
CA SER A 211 -8.34 13.39 20.49
C SER A 211 -8.64 13.40 21.96
#